data_c20b70f42b99f6d1de864e53778395a9
#
_entry.id   c20b70f42b99f6d1de864e53778395a9
#
_cell.length_a   1.000
_cell.length_b   1.000
_cell.length_c   1.000
_cell.angle_alpha   90.00
_cell.angle_beta   90.00
_cell.angle_gamma   90.00
#
_symmetry.space_group_name_H-M   'P 1'
#
loop_
_entity.id
_entity.type
_entity.pdbx_description
1 polymer ?
#
loop_
_entity_poly.entity_id
_entity_poly.type
_entity_poly.pdbx_seq_one_letter_code
_entity_poly.pdbx_strand_id
1 'polypeptide(L)'
;MPSTDKKQTLVWNRWITYLGTVNRADDPYLEALDATEALEKLKPVVVSGFAQALRTGQLQTRGRQSVVASTIKDNIGSLVQTFRSNKRKDPTRDPDGRLSNLLSRQYAGFKSQDPAPKRERAISLRVLKMMQDLAVTEGDRHTADLAMGAFFFACRSCEYLKVKGKRRTKTIAKSDVRFSKGKVVLPHDSPDLHLADKVVVRFRDQKN
;
A
#
# COMPACT_ATOMS: atom_id res chain seq x y z
N MET A 1 -1.79 7.83 12.78
CA MET A 1 -2.00 6.63 11.91
C MET A 1 -3.46 6.47 11.44
N PRO A 2 -4.11 7.49 10.88
CA PRO A 2 -5.56 7.42 10.60
C PRO A 2 -5.95 6.53 9.42
N SER A 3 -5.02 6.15 8.52
CA SER A 3 -5.36 5.34 7.34
C SER A 3 -5.44 3.84 7.62
N THR A 4 -4.67 3.35 8.59
CA THR A 4 -4.66 1.94 9.00
C THR A 4 -5.95 1.60 9.75
N ASP A 5 -6.40 2.50 10.64
CA ASP A 5 -7.63 2.33 11.41
C ASP A 5 -8.86 2.29 10.48
N LYS A 6 -8.92 3.16 9.46
CA LYS A 6 -10.00 3.15 8.47
C LYS A 6 -10.05 1.85 7.67
N LYS A 7 -8.89 1.30 7.29
CA LYS A 7 -8.82 0.02 6.58
C LYS A 7 -9.30 -1.12 7.47
N GLN A 8 -8.86 -1.17 8.73
CA GLN A 8 -9.27 -2.19 9.68
C GLN A 8 -10.78 -2.14 9.93
N THR A 9 -11.33 -0.94 10.17
CA THR A 9 -12.78 -0.75 10.33
C THR A 9 -13.57 -1.24 9.12
N LEU A 10 -13.12 -0.92 7.90
CA LEU A 10 -13.79 -1.36 6.68
C LEU A 10 -13.78 -2.89 6.55
N VAL A 11 -12.63 -3.53 6.83
CA VAL A 11 -12.51 -4.99 6.79
C VAL A 11 -13.37 -5.63 7.87
N TRP A 12 -13.39 -5.07 9.07
CA TRP A 12 -14.22 -5.54 10.17
C TRP A 12 -15.70 -5.48 9.82
N ASN A 13 -16.19 -4.38 9.28
CA ASN A 13 -17.60 -4.26 8.86
C ASN A 13 -17.97 -5.31 7.80
N ARG A 14 -17.08 -5.57 6.83
CA ARG A 14 -17.28 -6.64 5.85
C ARG A 14 -17.30 -8.04 6.48
N TRP A 15 -16.46 -8.26 7.49
CA TRP A 15 -16.43 -9.49 8.25
C TRP A 15 -17.77 -9.72 8.98
N ILE A 16 -18.28 -8.71 9.70
CA ILE A 16 -19.59 -8.80 10.37
C ILE A 16 -20.70 -9.06 9.35
N THR A 17 -20.69 -8.35 8.22
CA THR A 17 -21.67 -8.61 7.13
C THR A 17 -21.61 -10.05 6.65
N TYR A 18 -20.41 -10.59 6.43
CA TYR A 18 -20.21 -11.98 6.03
C TYR A 18 -20.72 -12.95 7.09
N LEU A 19 -20.38 -12.73 8.36
CA LEU A 19 -20.85 -13.59 9.46
C LEU A 19 -22.38 -13.62 9.54
N GLY A 20 -23.05 -12.51 9.23
CA GLY A 20 -24.51 -12.47 9.10
C GLY A 20 -25.03 -13.43 8.02
N THR A 21 -24.32 -13.59 6.91
CA THR A 21 -24.73 -14.53 5.84
C THR A 21 -24.57 -16.01 6.22
N VAL A 22 -23.77 -16.32 7.23
CA VAL A 22 -23.52 -17.68 7.73
C VAL A 22 -24.11 -17.93 9.12
N ASN A 23 -25.03 -17.03 9.56
CA ASN A 23 -25.75 -17.10 10.85
C ASN A 23 -24.79 -17.14 12.06
N ARG A 24 -23.71 -16.34 12.03
CA ARG A 24 -22.72 -16.21 13.11
C ARG A 24 -22.45 -14.76 13.52
N ALA A 25 -23.38 -13.86 13.25
CA ALA A 25 -23.20 -12.43 13.58
C ALA A 25 -22.99 -12.16 15.07
N ASP A 26 -23.54 -13.02 15.92
CA ASP A 26 -23.47 -12.91 17.39
C ASP A 26 -22.11 -13.32 17.96
N ASP A 27 -21.26 -14.01 17.16
CA ASP A 27 -19.93 -14.46 17.57
C ASP A 27 -18.84 -13.94 16.62
N PRO A 28 -18.56 -12.63 16.64
CA PRO A 28 -17.65 -12.00 15.67
C PRO A 28 -16.18 -12.44 15.84
N TYR A 29 -15.81 -12.99 16.97
CA TYR A 29 -14.46 -13.50 17.26
C TYR A 29 -14.38 -15.03 17.16
N LEU A 30 -15.45 -15.70 16.79
CA LEU A 30 -15.53 -17.16 16.69
C LEU A 30 -15.17 -17.86 18.01
N GLU A 31 -15.59 -17.29 19.14
CA GLU A 31 -15.27 -17.81 20.49
C GLU A 31 -15.98 -19.14 20.75
N ALA A 32 -17.18 -19.31 20.24
CA ALA A 32 -17.91 -20.58 20.34
C ALA A 32 -17.12 -21.76 19.72
N LEU A 33 -16.21 -21.47 18.79
CA LEU A 33 -15.32 -22.46 18.17
C LEU A 33 -14.05 -22.75 19.03
N ASP A 34 -13.82 -22.06 20.13
CA ASP A 34 -12.71 -22.36 21.05
C ASP A 34 -13.02 -23.50 22.03
N ALA A 35 -14.25 -23.99 22.07
CA ALA A 35 -14.70 -24.96 23.07
C ALA A 35 -13.99 -26.33 22.96
N THR A 36 -13.59 -26.74 21.76
CA THR A 36 -12.86 -27.98 21.50
C THR A 36 -11.88 -27.82 20.35
N GLU A 37 -10.82 -28.64 20.34
CA GLU A 37 -9.84 -28.64 19.22
C GLU A 37 -10.50 -28.93 17.86
N ALA A 38 -11.50 -29.80 17.85
CA ALA A 38 -12.26 -30.12 16.63
C ALA A 38 -13.02 -28.89 16.09
N LEU A 39 -13.63 -28.10 16.96
CA LEU A 39 -14.31 -26.85 16.61
C LEU A 39 -13.29 -25.76 16.23
N GLU A 40 -12.16 -25.67 16.90
CA GLU A 40 -11.12 -24.71 16.59
C GLU A 40 -10.62 -24.86 15.13
N LYS A 41 -10.53 -26.09 14.62
CA LYS A 41 -10.22 -26.37 13.20
C LYS A 41 -11.22 -25.80 12.20
N LEU A 42 -12.41 -25.40 12.63
CA LEU A 42 -13.41 -24.76 11.78
C LEU A 42 -13.16 -23.25 11.57
N LYS A 43 -12.38 -22.60 12.43
CA LYS A 43 -12.06 -21.17 12.27
C LYS A 43 -11.45 -20.83 10.91
N PRO A 44 -10.40 -21.54 10.44
CA PRO A 44 -9.87 -21.34 9.10
C PRO A 44 -10.89 -21.58 7.99
N VAL A 45 -11.86 -22.46 8.18
CA VAL A 45 -12.94 -22.72 7.21
C VAL A 45 -13.84 -21.50 7.08
N VAL A 46 -14.24 -20.88 8.20
CA VAL A 46 -15.05 -19.65 8.20
C VAL A 46 -14.28 -18.51 7.53
N VAL A 47 -12.97 -18.35 7.85
CA VAL A 47 -12.12 -17.35 7.20
C VAL A 47 -11.93 -17.62 5.71
N SER A 48 -11.85 -18.89 5.29
CA SER A 48 -11.79 -19.30 3.88
C SER A 48 -13.05 -18.87 3.13
N GLY A 49 -14.23 -19.06 3.73
CA GLY A 49 -15.50 -18.56 3.18
C GLY A 49 -15.51 -17.05 3.02
N PHE A 50 -15.03 -16.31 4.01
CA PHE A 50 -14.89 -14.86 3.92
C PHE A 50 -13.92 -14.44 2.80
N ALA A 51 -12.79 -15.12 2.65
CA ALA A 51 -11.84 -14.88 1.58
C ALA A 51 -12.50 -15.10 0.20
N GLN A 52 -13.33 -16.13 0.07
CA GLN A 52 -14.10 -16.39 -1.15
C GLN A 52 -15.14 -15.31 -1.42
N ALA A 53 -15.89 -14.87 -0.41
CA ALA A 53 -16.87 -13.79 -0.53
C ALA A 53 -16.20 -12.45 -0.94
N LEU A 54 -15.00 -12.18 -0.44
CA LEU A 54 -14.17 -11.06 -0.91
C LEU A 54 -13.75 -11.24 -2.37
N ARG A 55 -13.30 -12.45 -2.77
CA ARG A 55 -12.87 -12.77 -4.14
C ARG A 55 -13.96 -12.54 -5.16
N THR A 56 -15.17 -12.97 -4.86
CA THR A 56 -16.34 -12.85 -5.75
C THR A 56 -16.99 -11.46 -5.74
N GLY A 57 -16.50 -10.53 -4.90
CA GLY A 57 -17.06 -9.19 -4.78
C GLY A 57 -18.42 -9.12 -4.08
N GLN A 58 -18.88 -10.19 -3.42
CA GLN A 58 -20.18 -10.24 -2.72
C GLN A 58 -20.28 -9.21 -1.57
N LEU A 59 -19.14 -8.83 -1.00
CA LEU A 59 -19.04 -7.89 0.13
C LEU A 59 -18.68 -6.46 -0.31
N GLN A 60 -18.79 -6.14 -1.60
CA GLN A 60 -18.48 -4.80 -2.12
C GLN A 60 -19.76 -3.98 -2.29
N THR A 61 -19.66 -2.70 -1.91
CA THR A 61 -20.77 -1.73 -2.05
C THR A 61 -20.92 -1.16 -3.45
N ARG A 62 -19.90 -1.27 -4.31
CA ARG A 62 -19.86 -0.72 -5.67
C ARG A 62 -19.52 -1.81 -6.70
N GLY A 63 -20.56 -2.53 -7.14
CA GLY A 63 -20.43 -3.52 -8.20
C GLY A 63 -19.67 -4.81 -7.77
N ARG A 64 -20.01 -5.93 -8.38
CA ARG A 64 -19.34 -7.22 -8.15
C ARG A 64 -18.05 -7.31 -8.97
N GLN A 65 -16.98 -6.71 -8.50
CA GLN A 65 -15.66 -6.86 -9.12
C GLN A 65 -14.82 -7.89 -8.37
N SER A 66 -14.22 -8.80 -9.12
CA SER A 66 -13.26 -9.76 -8.56
C SER A 66 -12.05 -9.03 -7.97
N VAL A 67 -11.64 -9.42 -6.76
CA VAL A 67 -10.52 -8.84 -6.03
C VAL A 67 -9.29 -9.72 -6.17
N VAL A 68 -8.13 -9.14 -6.49
CA VAL A 68 -6.86 -9.90 -6.64
C VAL A 68 -6.40 -10.53 -5.33
N ALA A 69 -5.69 -11.66 -5.45
CA ALA A 69 -5.24 -12.49 -4.31
C ALA A 69 -4.44 -11.69 -3.26
N SER A 70 -3.58 -10.77 -3.70
CA SER A 70 -2.80 -9.92 -2.78
C SER A 70 -3.68 -9.05 -1.90
N THR A 71 -4.73 -8.43 -2.47
CA THR A 71 -5.68 -7.62 -1.72
C THR A 71 -6.51 -8.45 -0.74
N ILE A 72 -6.88 -9.70 -1.10
CA ILE A 72 -7.57 -10.61 -0.19
C ILE A 72 -6.66 -10.93 0.99
N LYS A 73 -5.40 -11.32 0.73
CA LYS A 73 -4.41 -11.61 1.76
C LYS A 73 -4.22 -10.43 2.72
N ASP A 74 -4.17 -9.21 2.19
CA ASP A 74 -4.06 -7.97 2.97
C ASP A 74 -5.30 -7.71 3.83
N ASN A 75 -6.50 -8.01 3.33
CA ASN A 75 -7.74 -7.89 4.09
C ASN A 75 -7.79 -8.91 5.23
N ILE A 76 -7.44 -10.18 4.95
CA ILE A 76 -7.34 -11.20 6.00
C ILE A 76 -6.27 -10.82 7.03
N GLY A 77 -5.11 -10.30 6.61
CA GLY A 77 -4.09 -9.77 7.54
C GLY A 77 -4.63 -8.65 8.43
N SER A 78 -5.47 -7.76 7.90
CA SER A 78 -6.12 -6.70 8.69
C SER A 78 -7.14 -7.27 9.67
N LEU A 79 -7.90 -8.30 9.29
CA LEU A 79 -8.80 -9.03 10.18
C LEU A 79 -8.02 -9.67 11.33
N VAL A 80 -6.94 -10.40 11.04
CA VAL A 80 -6.05 -11.03 12.04
C VAL A 80 -5.51 -9.99 13.03
N GLN A 81 -5.14 -8.80 12.56
CA GLN A 81 -4.70 -7.73 13.46
C GLN A 81 -5.82 -7.29 14.41
N THR A 82 -7.08 -7.24 13.96
CA THR A 82 -8.22 -6.92 14.82
C THR A 82 -8.41 -8.00 15.91
N PHE A 83 -8.30 -9.29 15.56
CA PHE A 83 -8.33 -10.37 16.55
C PHE A 83 -7.22 -10.21 17.60
N ARG A 84 -5.97 -10.02 17.16
CA ARG A 84 -4.80 -9.84 18.03
C ARG A 84 -4.91 -8.61 18.94
N SER A 85 -5.40 -7.48 18.41
CA SER A 85 -5.60 -6.25 19.19
C SER A 85 -6.61 -6.45 20.32
N ASN A 86 -7.57 -7.37 20.14
CA ASN A 86 -8.56 -7.75 21.13
C ASN A 86 -8.15 -9.00 21.93
N LYS A 87 -6.86 -9.38 21.89
CA LYS A 87 -6.29 -10.54 22.62
C LYS A 87 -6.97 -11.87 22.29
N ARG A 88 -7.45 -12.01 21.03
CA ARG A 88 -8.09 -13.24 20.53
C ARG A 88 -7.10 -14.07 19.71
N LYS A 89 -7.34 -15.38 19.65
CA LYS A 89 -6.55 -16.29 18.81
C LYS A 89 -6.66 -15.92 17.34
N ASP A 90 -5.58 -16.13 16.60
CA ASP A 90 -5.52 -15.90 15.16
C ASP A 90 -6.42 -16.93 14.44
N PRO A 91 -7.54 -16.53 13.77
CA PRO A 91 -8.49 -17.47 13.20
C PRO A 91 -8.01 -18.12 11.90
N THR A 92 -6.82 -17.74 11.41
CA THR A 92 -6.22 -18.31 10.19
C THR A 92 -5.30 -19.49 10.48
N ARG A 93 -5.08 -19.79 11.77
CA ARG A 93 -4.14 -20.80 12.20
C ARG A 93 -4.83 -22.06 12.69
N ASP A 94 -4.21 -23.17 12.40
CA ASP A 94 -4.58 -24.46 12.98
C ASP A 94 -4.17 -24.51 14.49
N PRO A 95 -4.67 -25.46 15.28
CA PRO A 95 -4.34 -25.56 16.71
C PRO A 95 -2.84 -25.67 17.00
N ASP A 96 -2.04 -26.18 16.07
CA ASP A 96 -0.59 -26.24 16.12
C ASP A 96 0.12 -24.88 15.88
N GLY A 97 -0.64 -23.82 15.65
CA GLY A 97 -0.16 -22.46 15.41
C GLY A 97 0.34 -22.19 14.01
N ARG A 98 0.26 -23.13 13.08
CA ARG A 98 0.63 -22.95 11.67
C ARG A 98 -0.51 -22.34 10.88
N LEU A 99 -0.17 -21.62 9.79
CA LEU A 99 -1.17 -21.18 8.85
C LEU A 99 -1.90 -22.41 8.26
N SER A 100 -3.22 -22.39 8.29
CA SER A 100 -4.01 -23.48 7.79
C SER A 100 -3.72 -23.82 6.33
N ASN A 101 -3.54 -25.11 6.05
CA ASN A 101 -3.33 -25.61 4.70
C ASN A 101 -4.48 -25.26 3.74
N LEU A 102 -5.72 -25.18 4.25
CA LEU A 102 -6.87 -24.74 3.48
C LEU A 102 -6.67 -23.34 2.92
N LEU A 103 -6.33 -22.37 3.78
CA LEU A 103 -6.09 -20.98 3.38
C LEU A 103 -4.87 -20.84 2.48
N SER A 104 -3.81 -21.59 2.76
CA SER A 104 -2.60 -21.58 1.94
C SER A 104 -2.89 -22.03 0.50
N ARG A 105 -3.62 -23.14 0.32
CA ARG A 105 -4.03 -23.65 -1.00
C ARG A 105 -5.01 -22.70 -1.69
N GLN A 106 -5.94 -22.11 -0.95
CA GLN A 106 -6.90 -21.15 -1.50
C GLN A 106 -6.18 -19.89 -2.03
N TYR A 107 -5.20 -19.34 -1.29
CA TYR A 107 -4.42 -18.22 -1.77
C TYR A 107 -3.59 -18.55 -3.02
N ALA A 108 -3.02 -19.75 -3.08
CA ALA A 108 -2.32 -20.21 -4.28
C ALA A 108 -3.26 -20.30 -5.49
N GLY A 109 -4.48 -20.86 -5.28
CA GLY A 109 -5.52 -20.93 -6.29
C GLY A 109 -5.98 -19.55 -6.77
N PHE A 110 -6.20 -18.60 -5.86
CA PHE A 110 -6.54 -17.22 -6.25
C PHE A 110 -5.42 -16.56 -7.06
N LYS A 111 -4.17 -16.74 -6.63
CA LYS A 111 -3.01 -16.19 -7.34
C LYS A 111 -2.85 -16.74 -8.75
N SER A 112 -3.13 -18.01 -8.97
CA SER A 112 -3.06 -18.63 -10.31
C SER A 112 -4.14 -18.12 -11.26
N GLN A 113 -5.27 -17.65 -10.72
CA GLN A 113 -6.37 -17.07 -11.48
C GLN A 113 -6.25 -15.55 -11.69
N ASP A 114 -5.32 -14.90 -11.00
CA ASP A 114 -5.13 -13.47 -11.15
C ASP A 114 -4.55 -13.16 -12.54
N PRO A 115 -4.94 -12.03 -13.14
CA PRO A 115 -4.28 -11.58 -14.37
C PRO A 115 -2.79 -11.34 -14.11
N ALA A 116 -1.99 -11.56 -15.13
CA ALA A 116 -0.55 -11.28 -15.05
C ALA A 116 -0.34 -9.82 -14.56
N PRO A 117 0.55 -9.60 -13.59
CA PRO A 117 0.77 -8.26 -13.06
C PRO A 117 1.24 -7.35 -14.21
N LYS A 118 0.51 -6.25 -14.40
CA LYS A 118 0.96 -5.19 -15.30
C LYS A 118 2.26 -4.62 -14.72
N ARG A 119 3.38 -4.99 -15.30
CA ARG A 119 4.68 -4.40 -14.94
C ARG A 119 4.69 -2.97 -15.47
N GLU A 120 4.60 -2.01 -14.59
CA GLU A 120 4.93 -0.63 -14.93
C GLU A 120 6.42 -0.59 -15.29
N ARG A 121 6.71 -0.11 -16.49
CA ARG A 121 8.11 0.09 -16.89
C ARG A 121 8.58 1.41 -16.27
N ALA A 122 9.77 1.37 -15.68
CA ALA A 122 10.42 2.61 -15.26
C ALA A 122 10.56 3.55 -16.46
N ILE A 123 10.26 4.82 -16.24
CA ILE A 123 10.47 5.84 -17.27
C ILE A 123 11.96 5.85 -17.65
N SER A 124 12.26 5.84 -18.94
CA SER A 124 13.66 5.87 -19.40
C SER A 124 14.17 7.31 -19.47
N LEU A 125 15.49 7.49 -19.33
CA LEU A 125 16.12 8.79 -19.50
C LEU A 125 15.82 9.40 -20.88
N ARG A 126 15.67 8.57 -21.91
CA ARG A 126 15.30 9.02 -23.26
C ARG A 126 13.92 9.70 -23.25
N VAL A 127 12.94 9.13 -22.57
CA VAL A 127 11.60 9.73 -22.46
C VAL A 127 11.68 11.05 -21.70
N LEU A 128 12.45 11.14 -20.63
CA LEU A 128 12.63 12.39 -19.88
C LEU A 128 13.29 13.49 -20.73
N LYS A 129 14.30 13.15 -21.53
CA LYS A 129 14.89 14.09 -22.50
C LYS A 129 13.87 14.54 -23.55
N MET A 130 13.10 13.62 -24.11
CA MET A 130 12.04 13.97 -25.04
C MET A 130 10.99 14.92 -24.42
N MET A 131 10.66 14.76 -23.12
CA MET A 131 9.77 15.69 -22.42
C MET A 131 10.37 17.10 -22.35
N GLN A 132 11.68 17.23 -22.12
CA GLN A 132 12.37 18.53 -22.14
C GLN A 132 12.40 19.14 -23.56
N ASP A 133 12.71 18.35 -24.56
CA ASP A 133 12.82 18.80 -25.96
C ASP A 133 11.45 19.23 -26.52
N LEU A 134 10.36 18.59 -26.10
CA LEU A 134 8.99 18.89 -26.54
C LEU A 134 8.30 19.94 -25.67
N ALA A 135 8.91 20.43 -24.60
CA ALA A 135 8.33 21.41 -23.71
C ALA A 135 8.23 22.79 -24.40
N VAL A 136 7.00 23.20 -24.73
CA VAL A 136 6.71 24.47 -25.42
C VAL A 136 6.45 25.59 -24.41
N THR A 137 5.57 25.34 -23.46
CA THR A 137 5.20 26.34 -22.44
C THR A 137 6.16 26.32 -21.25
N GLU A 138 6.18 27.40 -20.47
CA GLU A 138 6.95 27.46 -19.22
C GLU A 138 6.49 26.37 -18.22
N GLY A 139 5.18 26.09 -18.17
CA GLY A 139 4.63 25.01 -17.35
C GLY A 139 5.11 23.61 -17.77
N ASP A 140 5.26 23.38 -19.09
CA ASP A 140 5.81 22.12 -19.61
C ASP A 140 7.27 21.96 -19.22
N ARG A 141 8.07 23.02 -19.33
CA ARG A 141 9.48 23.03 -18.95
C ARG A 141 9.65 22.73 -17.45
N HIS A 142 8.90 23.42 -16.60
CA HIS A 142 8.92 23.15 -15.16
C HIS A 142 8.51 21.70 -14.83
N THR A 143 7.54 21.15 -15.57
CA THR A 143 7.10 19.76 -15.38
C THR A 143 8.21 18.78 -15.81
N ALA A 144 8.85 19.01 -16.94
CA ALA A 144 9.95 18.19 -17.44
C ALA A 144 11.18 18.22 -16.50
N ASP A 145 11.55 19.40 -16.01
CA ASP A 145 12.65 19.59 -15.07
C ASP A 145 12.35 18.91 -13.72
N LEU A 146 11.12 19.05 -13.24
CA LEU A 146 10.67 18.37 -12.02
C LEU A 146 10.72 16.85 -12.16
N ALA A 147 10.28 16.30 -13.31
CA ALA A 147 10.33 14.88 -13.60
C ALA A 147 11.78 14.37 -13.69
N MET A 148 12.67 15.15 -14.30
CA MET A 148 14.09 14.86 -14.41
C MET A 148 14.74 14.84 -13.01
N GLY A 149 14.52 15.85 -12.20
CA GLY A 149 15.01 15.92 -10.82
C GLY A 149 14.49 14.75 -9.97
N ALA A 150 13.19 14.43 -10.07
CA ALA A 150 12.58 13.31 -9.36
C ALA A 150 13.20 11.96 -9.78
N PHE A 151 13.56 11.79 -11.05
CA PHE A 151 14.22 10.60 -11.55
C PHE A 151 15.63 10.44 -10.97
N PHE A 152 16.47 11.48 -11.05
CA PHE A 152 17.85 11.41 -10.57
C PHE A 152 17.96 11.28 -9.06
N PHE A 153 17.05 11.90 -8.32
CA PHE A 153 17.03 11.79 -6.85
C PHE A 153 16.15 10.66 -6.33
N ALA A 154 15.61 9.79 -7.22
CA ALA A 154 14.70 8.70 -6.86
C ALA A 154 13.54 9.15 -5.94
N CYS A 155 13.03 10.36 -6.15
CA CYS A 155 11.98 10.97 -5.35
C CYS A 155 10.63 10.27 -5.58
N ARG A 156 9.89 10.04 -4.48
CA ARG A 156 8.48 9.66 -4.59
C ARG A 156 7.65 10.89 -4.95
N SER A 157 6.55 10.70 -5.67
CA SER A 157 5.65 11.80 -6.06
C SER A 157 5.18 12.65 -4.88
N CYS A 158 5.01 12.07 -3.70
CA CYS A 158 4.65 12.80 -2.48
C CYS A 158 5.78 13.69 -1.92
N GLU A 159 7.01 13.56 -2.39
CA GLU A 159 8.16 14.35 -1.93
C GLU A 159 8.34 15.63 -2.74
N TYR A 160 7.88 15.65 -4.00
CA TYR A 160 8.03 16.82 -4.88
C TYR A 160 6.70 17.40 -5.38
N LEU A 161 5.57 16.68 -5.28
CA LEU A 161 4.26 17.21 -5.64
C LEU A 161 3.46 17.63 -4.41
N LYS A 162 2.74 18.75 -4.53
CA LYS A 162 1.74 19.15 -3.53
C LYS A 162 0.51 18.26 -3.67
N VAL A 163 0.25 17.36 -2.72
CA VAL A 163 -0.90 16.46 -2.70
C VAL A 163 -1.94 16.96 -1.71
N LYS A 164 -3.23 16.84 -2.03
CA LYS A 164 -4.33 17.13 -1.10
C LYS A 164 -4.34 16.09 0.04
N GLY A 165 -4.44 16.53 1.30
CA GLY A 165 -4.58 15.68 2.49
C GLY A 165 -3.36 15.67 3.43
N LYS A 166 -3.46 14.88 4.53
CA LYS A 166 -2.37 14.72 5.51
C LYS A 166 -1.26 13.87 4.91
N ARG A 167 -0.04 14.38 4.92
CA ARG A 167 1.15 13.71 4.38
C ARG A 167 1.93 13.03 5.49
N ARG A 168 2.57 11.91 5.16
CA ARG A 168 3.57 11.25 6.01
C ARG A 168 4.97 11.78 5.78
N THR A 169 5.24 12.34 4.58
CA THR A 169 6.53 12.91 4.19
C THR A 169 6.36 14.41 3.94
N LYS A 170 7.37 15.20 4.28
CA LYS A 170 7.39 16.62 3.96
C LYS A 170 7.85 16.81 2.51
N THR A 171 7.22 17.75 1.82
CA THR A 171 7.68 18.16 0.49
C THR A 171 9.07 18.77 0.59
N ILE A 172 9.95 18.46 -0.36
CA ILE A 172 11.25 19.08 -0.49
C ILE A 172 11.04 20.59 -0.64
N ALA A 173 11.68 21.36 0.24
CA ALA A 173 11.71 22.82 0.18
C ALA A 173 13.02 23.29 -0.47
N LYS A 174 13.06 24.53 -0.96
CA LYS A 174 14.28 25.13 -1.52
C LYS A 174 15.46 25.03 -0.53
N SER A 175 15.20 25.21 0.77
CA SER A 175 16.20 25.07 1.84
C SER A 175 16.75 23.65 2.05
N ASP A 176 16.11 22.63 1.47
CA ASP A 176 16.55 21.24 1.55
C ASP A 176 17.51 20.85 0.41
N VAL A 177 17.68 21.73 -0.56
CA VAL A 177 18.59 21.55 -1.70
C VAL A 177 19.81 22.40 -1.50
N ARG A 178 20.99 21.83 -1.67
CA ARG A 178 22.27 22.56 -1.58
C ARG A 178 23.08 22.32 -2.85
N PHE A 179 23.60 23.39 -3.41
CA PHE A 179 24.52 23.36 -4.54
C PHE A 179 25.92 23.67 -4.04
N SER A 180 26.92 22.99 -4.58
CA SER A 180 28.33 23.28 -4.27
C SER A 180 29.21 23.15 -5.49
N LYS A 181 30.32 23.92 -5.48
CA LYS A 181 31.43 23.84 -6.43
C LYS A 181 32.69 23.51 -5.63
N GLY A 182 33.22 22.31 -5.79
CA GLY A 182 34.28 21.84 -4.92
C GLY A 182 33.84 21.81 -3.44
N LYS A 183 34.51 22.60 -2.59
CA LYS A 183 34.19 22.74 -1.16
C LYS A 183 33.28 23.94 -0.82
N VAL A 184 32.95 24.77 -1.81
CA VAL A 184 32.18 26.01 -1.60
C VAL A 184 30.71 25.74 -1.85
N VAL A 185 29.85 26.09 -0.88
CA VAL A 185 28.39 26.06 -1.02
C VAL A 185 27.94 27.30 -1.77
N LEU A 186 27.19 27.12 -2.85
CA LEU A 186 26.65 28.20 -3.66
C LEU A 186 25.26 28.60 -3.14
N PRO A 187 25.01 29.94 -2.92
CA PRO A 187 23.67 30.45 -2.63
C PRO A 187 22.70 30.14 -3.78
N HIS A 188 21.41 30.02 -3.45
CA HIS A 188 20.37 29.71 -4.45
C HIS A 188 20.10 30.82 -5.48
N ASP A 189 20.58 32.01 -5.22
CA ASP A 189 20.52 33.20 -6.07
C ASP A 189 21.85 33.49 -6.76
N SER A 190 22.85 32.63 -6.58
CA SER A 190 24.15 32.77 -7.22
C SER A 190 24.03 32.65 -8.75
N PRO A 191 24.62 33.58 -9.51
CA PRO A 191 24.74 33.46 -10.95
C PRO A 191 25.55 32.22 -11.38
N ASP A 192 26.38 31.70 -10.49
CA ASP A 192 27.27 30.56 -10.71
C ASP A 192 26.63 29.20 -10.40
N LEU A 193 25.30 29.13 -10.15
CA LEU A 193 24.62 27.87 -9.90
C LEU A 193 24.81 26.86 -11.05
N HIS A 194 24.93 27.33 -12.27
CA HIS A 194 25.18 26.49 -13.44
C HIS A 194 26.57 25.83 -13.44
N LEU A 195 27.50 26.33 -12.61
CA LEU A 195 28.84 25.77 -12.41
C LEU A 195 28.92 24.79 -11.24
N ALA A 196 27.80 24.49 -10.56
CA ALA A 196 27.79 23.53 -9.47
C ALA A 196 28.17 22.13 -9.98
N ASP A 197 29.11 21.50 -9.29
CA ASP A 197 29.55 20.13 -9.57
C ASP A 197 28.84 19.09 -8.68
N LYS A 198 28.14 19.58 -7.64
CA LYS A 198 27.43 18.72 -6.70
C LYS A 198 26.12 19.34 -6.25
N VAL A 199 25.05 18.53 -6.24
CA VAL A 199 23.76 18.85 -5.66
C VAL A 199 23.45 17.84 -4.56
N VAL A 200 23.03 18.34 -3.39
CA VAL A 200 22.61 17.51 -2.25
C VAL A 200 21.18 17.85 -1.91
N VAL A 201 20.32 16.84 -1.89
CA VAL A 201 18.91 16.97 -1.48
C VAL A 201 18.73 16.30 -0.13
N ARG A 202 18.24 17.06 0.86
CA ARG A 202 17.87 16.54 2.18
C ARG A 202 16.40 16.15 2.20
N PHE A 203 16.14 14.88 2.38
CA PHE A 203 14.79 14.39 2.58
C PHE A 203 14.42 14.45 4.07
N ARG A 204 13.24 15.02 4.36
CA ARG A 204 12.70 15.11 5.73
C ARG A 204 11.59 14.09 5.92
N ASP A 205 11.59 13.44 7.10
CA ASP A 205 10.54 12.52 7.53
C ASP A 205 10.23 11.43 6.50
N GLN A 206 11.29 10.84 5.90
CA GLN A 206 11.11 9.66 5.05
C GLN A 206 10.59 8.48 5.85
N LYS A 207 9.64 7.77 5.26
CA LYS A 207 9.21 6.49 5.78
C LYS A 207 10.26 5.44 5.39
N ASN A 208 11.04 4.99 6.36
CA ASN A 208 11.87 3.79 6.23
C ASN A 208 10.98 2.55 6.26
#